data_753fe209ec77faf2dcf1446b45a641f0
#
_entry.id   753fe209ec77faf2dcf1446b45a641f0
#
_cell.length_a   1.000
_cell.length_b   1.000
_cell.length_c   1.000
_cell.angle_alpha   90.00
_cell.angle_beta   90.00
_cell.angle_gamma   90.00
#
_symmetry.space_group_name_H-M   'P 1'
#
loop_
_entity.id
_entity.type
_entity.pdbx_description
1 polymer ?
#
loop_
_entity_poly.entity_id
_entity_poly.type
_entity_poly.pdbx_seq_one_letter_code
_entity_poly.pdbx_strand_id
1 'polypeptide(L)'
;MAKSRKNHFAQTPADAKIKDFLDMVSPSVIQFNVDHYLCGNTYRCVWALREYPTATDEQAILRHLGEKDGITLRIYTRQVTPAEEKRIIHNAANKHRMSRSSTDDLQQTVTAESNLQDVVTLVSAMHRNREPLLHCAVFLELTAPDYDALKLLQTDVLTELVRSKLNVDRLMLRQQEGFVSVMPAGRNAFGAQFERVLPAS
;
A
#
# COMPACT_ATOMS: atom_id res chain seq x y z
N MET A 1 1.74 45.72 32.58
CA MET A 1 1.97 44.42 33.26
C MET A 1 0.66 43.63 33.25
N ALA A 2 0.49 42.73 32.33
CA ALA A 2 -0.70 41.89 32.23
C ALA A 2 -0.40 40.51 32.84
N LYS A 3 -1.07 40.19 33.94
CA LYS A 3 -0.98 38.89 34.62
C LYS A 3 -1.68 37.81 33.76
N SER A 4 -0.90 36.88 33.21
CA SER A 4 -1.39 35.65 32.61
C SER A 4 -2.15 34.82 33.67
N ARG A 5 -3.46 34.67 33.46
CA ARG A 5 -4.26 33.72 34.24
C ARG A 5 -3.96 32.30 33.70
N LYS A 6 -3.19 31.53 34.46
CA LYS A 6 -3.09 30.08 34.29
C LYS A 6 -4.40 29.46 34.76
N ASN A 7 -5.24 29.01 33.84
CA ASN A 7 -6.37 28.17 34.17
C ASN A 7 -5.85 26.78 34.58
N HIS A 8 -5.66 26.57 35.86
CA HIS A 8 -5.56 25.23 36.42
C HIS A 8 -6.99 24.67 36.56
N PHE A 9 -7.43 23.94 35.56
CA PHE A 9 -8.52 22.99 35.76
C PHE A 9 -8.01 21.91 36.69
N ALA A 10 -8.52 21.89 37.93
CA ALA A 10 -8.28 20.81 38.87
C ALA A 10 -8.85 19.53 38.28
N GLN A 11 -8.00 18.62 37.85
CA GLN A 11 -8.44 17.30 37.33
C GLN A 11 -8.99 16.51 38.52
N THR A 12 -10.24 16.05 38.38
CA THR A 12 -10.79 15.12 39.38
C THR A 12 -10.12 13.73 39.20
N PRO A 13 -10.03 12.91 40.28
CA PRO A 13 -9.43 11.57 40.18
C PRO A 13 -10.07 10.67 39.15
N ALA A 14 -11.34 10.88 38.82
CA ALA A 14 -12.06 10.17 37.76
C ALA A 14 -11.57 10.58 36.37
N ASP A 15 -11.30 11.89 36.16
CA ASP A 15 -10.79 12.40 34.89
C ASP A 15 -9.36 11.91 34.62
N ALA A 16 -8.54 11.76 35.66
CA ALA A 16 -7.19 11.19 35.55
C ALA A 16 -7.23 9.73 35.09
N LYS A 17 -8.14 8.89 35.63
CA LYS A 17 -8.31 7.49 35.23
C LYS A 17 -8.82 7.35 33.79
N ILE A 18 -9.78 8.18 33.40
CA ILE A 18 -10.30 8.20 32.03
C ILE A 18 -9.20 8.65 31.05
N LYS A 19 -8.38 9.61 31.45
CA LYS A 19 -7.26 10.09 30.63
C LYS A 19 -6.22 8.99 30.43
N ASP A 20 -5.83 8.27 31.46
CA ASP A 20 -4.89 7.15 31.36
C ASP A 20 -5.41 6.04 30.43
N PHE A 21 -6.71 5.72 30.47
CA PHE A 21 -7.32 4.75 29.57
C PHE A 21 -7.32 5.24 28.11
N LEU A 22 -7.66 6.50 27.88
CA LEU A 22 -7.63 7.10 26.55
C LEU A 22 -6.21 7.19 25.99
N ASP A 23 -5.22 7.53 26.82
CA ASP A 23 -3.80 7.57 26.45
C ASP A 23 -3.28 6.16 26.08
N MET A 24 -3.80 5.11 26.70
CA MET A 24 -3.45 3.73 26.39
C MET A 24 -4.11 3.22 25.08
N VAL A 25 -5.31 3.70 24.76
CA VAL A 25 -6.10 3.24 23.61
C VAL A 25 -5.93 4.16 22.40
N SER A 26 -5.65 5.45 22.63
CA SER A 26 -5.53 6.47 21.58
C SER A 26 -4.21 7.23 21.73
N PRO A 27 -3.49 7.46 20.64
CA PRO A 27 -2.26 8.26 20.70
C PRO A 27 -2.57 9.68 21.15
N SER A 28 -1.72 10.22 22.05
CA SER A 28 -1.87 11.57 22.62
C SER A 28 -1.71 12.68 21.56
N VAL A 29 -0.96 12.39 20.49
CA VAL A 29 -0.69 13.33 19.41
C VAL A 29 -0.70 12.57 18.08
N ILE A 30 -1.35 13.14 17.06
CA ILE A 30 -1.17 12.75 15.67
C ILE A 30 -0.84 14.02 14.89
N GLN A 31 0.33 14.06 14.25
CA GLN A 31 0.78 15.19 13.45
C GLN A 31 1.26 14.69 12.08
N PHE A 32 0.60 15.14 11.01
CA PHE A 32 0.96 14.79 9.64
C PHE A 32 1.96 15.78 9.07
N ASN A 33 3.04 15.27 8.48
CA ASN A 33 4.04 15.99 7.72
C ASN A 33 4.02 15.54 6.25
N VAL A 34 4.93 16.06 5.45
CA VAL A 34 4.97 15.82 4.00
C VAL A 34 5.21 14.34 3.66
N ASP A 35 6.13 13.67 4.34
CA ASP A 35 6.62 12.32 4.03
C ASP A 35 6.45 11.32 5.19
N HIS A 36 5.99 11.79 6.34
CA HIS A 36 5.78 10.97 7.54
C HIS A 36 4.71 11.59 8.44
N TYR A 37 4.36 10.90 9.51
CA TYR A 37 3.54 11.44 10.59
C TYR A 37 4.04 10.96 11.94
N LEU A 38 3.78 11.76 12.96
CA LEU A 38 4.02 11.42 14.35
C LEU A 38 2.72 10.85 14.93
N CYS A 39 2.82 9.71 15.60
CA CYS A 39 1.70 9.07 16.28
C CYS A 39 2.14 8.67 17.69
N GLY A 40 1.65 9.39 18.71
CA GLY A 40 2.19 9.29 20.06
C GLY A 40 3.67 9.65 20.09
N ASN A 41 4.52 8.71 20.49
CA ASN A 41 5.97 8.84 20.56
C ASN A 41 6.70 8.16 19.41
N THR A 42 6.00 7.77 18.33
CA THR A 42 6.59 7.05 17.19
C THR A 42 6.47 7.85 15.91
N TYR A 43 7.54 7.81 15.13
CA TYR A 43 7.56 8.33 13.77
C TYR A 43 7.13 7.24 12.80
N ARG A 44 6.21 7.57 11.91
CA ARG A 44 5.61 6.62 10.98
C ARG A 44 5.51 7.19 9.58
N CYS A 45 5.53 6.33 8.58
CA CYS A 45 5.16 6.70 7.23
C CYS A 45 4.40 5.56 6.55
N VAL A 46 3.56 5.91 5.60
CA VAL A 46 2.83 4.93 4.79
C VAL A 46 3.26 5.03 3.35
N TRP A 47 3.52 3.88 2.74
CA TRP A 47 3.80 3.71 1.33
C TRP A 47 2.73 2.82 0.69
N ALA A 48 2.39 3.06 -0.56
CA ALA A 48 1.49 2.23 -1.33
C ALA A 48 2.27 1.43 -2.39
N LEU A 49 2.03 0.14 -2.53
CA LEU A 49 2.57 -0.63 -3.64
C LEU A 49 1.92 -0.15 -4.95
N ARG A 50 2.76 0.14 -5.93
CA ARG A 50 2.33 0.65 -7.22
C ARG A 50 2.47 -0.36 -8.35
N GLU A 51 3.58 -1.09 -8.37
CA GLU A 51 3.91 -2.05 -9.40
C GLU A 51 4.37 -3.35 -8.77
N TYR A 52 3.97 -4.44 -9.38
CA TYR A 52 4.31 -5.81 -9.00
C TYR A 52 5.17 -6.43 -10.09
N PRO A 53 6.11 -7.32 -9.77
CA PRO A 53 6.87 -8.04 -10.77
C PRO A 53 5.93 -8.91 -11.62
N THR A 54 6.26 -9.11 -12.88
CA THR A 54 5.51 -9.97 -13.80
C THR A 54 5.62 -11.45 -13.48
N ALA A 55 6.71 -11.85 -12.82
CA ALA A 55 6.91 -13.18 -12.27
C ALA A 55 7.35 -13.05 -10.82
N THR A 56 6.66 -13.73 -9.93
CA THR A 56 7.10 -13.91 -8.55
C THR A 56 7.84 -15.24 -8.50
N ASP A 57 9.16 -15.19 -8.26
CA ASP A 57 9.84 -16.34 -7.73
C ASP A 57 9.11 -16.77 -6.44
N GLU A 58 9.18 -18.04 -6.05
CA GLU A 58 8.45 -18.65 -4.92
C GLU A 58 8.62 -17.94 -3.56
N GLN A 59 9.27 -16.78 -3.53
CA GLN A 59 9.50 -15.99 -2.33
C GLN A 59 8.25 -15.17 -1.97
N ALA A 60 7.67 -15.48 -0.82
CA ALA A 60 6.57 -14.72 -0.24
C ALA A 60 7.06 -13.35 0.28
N ILE A 61 7.49 -12.46 -0.63
CA ILE A 61 8.16 -11.18 -0.33
C ILE A 61 7.33 -10.31 0.61
N LEU A 62 6.02 -10.22 0.36
CA LEU A 62 5.14 -9.43 1.22
C LEU A 62 5.05 -10.02 2.64
N ARG A 63 5.08 -11.34 2.75
CA ARG A 63 5.13 -12.01 4.05
C ARG A 63 6.43 -11.69 4.77
N HIS A 64 7.56 -11.80 4.09
CA HIS A 64 8.87 -11.51 4.66
C HIS A 64 8.96 -10.04 5.13
N LEU A 65 8.44 -9.10 4.36
CA LEU A 65 8.34 -7.69 4.79
C LEU A 65 7.45 -7.52 6.03
N GLY A 66 6.31 -8.21 6.08
CA GLY A 66 5.39 -8.13 7.23
C GLY A 66 5.88 -8.83 8.50
N GLU A 67 6.93 -9.67 8.41
CA GLU A 67 7.57 -10.32 9.55
C GLU A 67 8.69 -9.45 10.18
N LYS A 68 9.07 -8.34 9.53
CA LYS A 68 10.10 -7.42 10.06
C LYS A 68 9.52 -6.48 11.12
N ASP A 69 10.32 -6.23 12.15
CA ASP A 69 9.98 -5.26 13.17
C ASP A 69 9.79 -3.85 12.58
N GLY A 70 8.77 -3.16 13.07
CA GLY A 70 8.44 -1.81 12.61
C GLY A 70 7.71 -1.74 11.26
N ILE A 71 7.33 -2.87 10.66
CA ILE A 71 6.56 -2.91 9.42
C ILE A 71 5.18 -3.50 9.66
N THR A 72 4.16 -2.78 9.22
CA THR A 72 2.77 -3.26 9.20
C THR A 72 2.30 -3.30 7.75
N LEU A 73 1.80 -4.46 7.32
CA LEU A 73 1.19 -4.66 6.02
C LEU A 73 -0.32 -4.59 6.12
N ARG A 74 -0.94 -3.81 5.25
CA ARG A 74 -2.38 -3.79 5.07
C ARG A 74 -2.73 -4.13 3.63
N ILE A 75 -3.49 -5.20 3.45
CA ILE A 75 -3.91 -5.68 2.14
C ILE A 75 -5.42 -5.57 2.04
N TYR A 76 -5.88 -4.85 1.02
CA TYR A 76 -7.29 -4.75 0.64
C TYR A 76 -7.51 -5.59 -0.59
N THR A 77 -8.45 -6.52 -0.51
CA THR A 77 -8.83 -7.36 -1.65
C THR A 77 -10.32 -7.27 -1.90
N ARG A 78 -10.70 -7.19 -3.16
CA ARG A 78 -12.08 -7.39 -3.60
C ARG A 78 -12.12 -8.27 -4.86
N GLN A 79 -13.11 -9.09 -4.94
CA GLN A 79 -13.29 -9.96 -6.10
C GLN A 79 -13.63 -9.14 -7.35
N VAL A 80 -13.02 -9.50 -8.48
CA VAL A 80 -13.37 -8.96 -9.78
C VAL A 80 -14.69 -9.59 -10.23
N THR A 81 -15.66 -8.76 -10.61
CA THR A 81 -16.93 -9.28 -11.14
C THR A 81 -16.74 -9.85 -12.56
N PRO A 82 -17.57 -10.83 -12.99
CA PRO A 82 -17.48 -11.38 -14.34
C PRO A 82 -17.60 -10.34 -15.48
N ALA A 83 -18.30 -9.25 -15.21
CA ALA A 83 -18.42 -8.14 -16.18
C ALA A 83 -17.13 -7.32 -16.26
N GLU A 84 -16.50 -7.04 -15.10
CA GLU A 84 -15.18 -6.38 -15.02
C GLU A 84 -14.11 -7.25 -15.65
N GLU A 85 -14.10 -8.55 -15.39
CA GLU A 85 -13.16 -9.51 -15.97
C GLU A 85 -13.18 -9.46 -17.50
N LYS A 86 -14.36 -9.57 -18.11
CA LYS A 86 -14.53 -9.44 -19.57
C LYS A 86 -13.99 -8.10 -20.09
N ARG A 87 -14.23 -7.01 -19.37
CA ARG A 87 -13.75 -5.68 -19.76
C ARG A 87 -12.23 -5.57 -19.66
N ILE A 88 -11.62 -6.14 -18.61
CA ILE A 88 -10.16 -6.17 -18.43
C ILE A 88 -9.50 -6.94 -19.58
N ILE A 89 -9.99 -8.13 -19.89
CA ILE A 89 -9.47 -8.97 -20.98
C ILE A 89 -9.63 -8.24 -22.32
N HIS A 90 -10.80 -7.65 -22.58
CA HIS A 90 -11.06 -6.91 -23.81
C HIS A 90 -10.14 -5.70 -23.99
N ASN A 91 -9.94 -4.95 -22.90
CA ASN A 91 -9.04 -3.78 -22.90
C ASN A 91 -7.57 -4.18 -23.10
N ALA A 92 -7.13 -5.27 -22.49
CA ALA A 92 -5.78 -5.81 -22.70
C ALA A 92 -5.57 -6.21 -24.17
N ALA A 93 -6.53 -6.92 -24.77
CA ALA A 93 -6.48 -7.31 -26.17
C ALA A 93 -6.49 -6.10 -27.13
N ASN A 94 -7.30 -5.08 -26.85
CA ASN A 94 -7.36 -3.85 -27.66
C ASN A 94 -6.07 -3.02 -27.54
N LYS A 95 -5.52 -2.86 -26.34
CA LYS A 95 -4.25 -2.15 -26.12
C LYS A 95 -3.13 -2.81 -26.94
N HIS A 96 -3.11 -4.14 -26.95
CA HIS A 96 -2.15 -4.91 -27.74
C HIS A 96 -2.33 -4.68 -29.24
N ARG A 97 -3.57 -4.69 -29.76
CA ARG A 97 -3.87 -4.39 -31.16
C ARG A 97 -3.37 -2.99 -31.56
N MET A 98 -3.63 -1.98 -30.73
CA MET A 98 -3.19 -0.60 -30.99
C MET A 98 -1.67 -0.46 -30.95
N SER A 99 -0.99 -1.12 -30.01
CA SER A 99 0.48 -1.13 -29.93
C SER A 99 1.09 -1.77 -31.19
N ARG A 100 0.50 -2.85 -31.71
CA ARG A 100 0.97 -3.53 -32.95
C ARG A 100 0.79 -2.69 -34.20
N SER A 101 -0.19 -1.80 -34.25
CA SER A 101 -0.49 -0.99 -35.43
C SER A 101 0.29 0.35 -35.48
N SER A 102 0.91 0.76 -34.39
CA SER A 102 1.50 2.10 -34.24
C SER A 102 3.02 2.14 -34.18
N THR A 103 3.73 0.99 -34.25
CA THR A 103 5.17 0.96 -33.98
C THR A 103 5.93 0.15 -35.01
N ASP A 104 6.85 0.84 -35.73
CA ASP A 104 7.87 0.24 -36.59
C ASP A 104 9.08 -0.33 -35.81
N ASP A 105 9.02 -0.36 -34.47
CA ASP A 105 10.13 -0.79 -33.63
C ASP A 105 9.96 -2.27 -33.22
N LEU A 106 10.85 -3.12 -33.75
CA LEU A 106 10.88 -4.57 -33.53
C LEU A 106 10.95 -4.95 -32.03
N GLN A 107 11.64 -4.17 -31.18
CA GLN A 107 11.74 -4.48 -29.76
C GLN A 107 10.41 -4.27 -29.01
N GLN A 108 9.67 -3.22 -29.37
CA GLN A 108 8.36 -2.98 -28.78
C GLN A 108 7.34 -4.03 -29.25
N THR A 109 7.45 -4.52 -30.47
CA THR A 109 6.58 -5.57 -31.01
C THR A 109 6.81 -6.90 -30.29
N VAL A 110 8.06 -7.29 -30.05
CA VAL A 110 8.41 -8.51 -29.30
C VAL A 110 7.93 -8.45 -27.85
N THR A 111 8.11 -7.31 -27.19
CA THR A 111 7.64 -7.09 -25.83
C THR A 111 6.10 -7.13 -25.74
N ALA A 112 5.42 -6.55 -26.74
CA ALA A 112 3.96 -6.58 -26.80
C ALA A 112 3.43 -8.01 -27.04
N GLU A 113 4.11 -8.81 -27.86
CA GLU A 113 3.73 -10.19 -28.15
C GLU A 113 3.93 -11.12 -26.95
N SER A 114 5.03 -10.94 -26.21
CA SER A 114 5.27 -11.61 -24.92
C SER A 114 4.19 -11.28 -23.91
N ASN A 115 3.86 -10.01 -23.73
CA ASN A 115 2.81 -9.57 -22.81
C ASN A 115 1.42 -10.13 -23.18
N LEU A 116 1.12 -10.31 -24.46
CA LEU A 116 -0.14 -10.94 -24.88
C LEU A 116 -0.15 -12.43 -24.52
N GLN A 117 0.97 -13.11 -24.77
CA GLN A 117 1.10 -14.53 -24.45
C GLN A 117 0.93 -14.77 -22.94
N ASP A 118 1.51 -13.88 -22.12
CA ASP A 118 1.36 -13.91 -20.67
C ASP A 118 -0.11 -13.70 -20.26
N VAL A 119 -0.80 -12.74 -20.85
CA VAL A 119 -2.24 -12.51 -20.57
C VAL A 119 -3.10 -13.71 -21.01
N VAL A 120 -2.85 -14.29 -22.18
CA VAL A 120 -3.57 -15.48 -22.66
C VAL A 120 -3.30 -16.68 -21.76
N THR A 121 -2.06 -16.88 -21.36
CA THR A 121 -1.65 -17.96 -20.43
C THR A 121 -2.31 -17.78 -19.07
N LEU A 122 -2.29 -16.57 -18.52
CA LEU A 122 -2.96 -16.23 -17.26
C LEU A 122 -4.47 -16.50 -17.33
N VAL A 123 -5.15 -16.01 -18.36
CA VAL A 123 -6.59 -16.22 -18.57
C VAL A 123 -6.91 -17.71 -18.74
N SER A 124 -6.05 -18.45 -19.45
CA SER A 124 -6.23 -19.89 -19.65
C SER A 124 -6.02 -20.68 -18.35
N ALA A 125 -5.02 -20.30 -17.54
CA ALA A 125 -4.78 -20.88 -16.23
C ALA A 125 -5.94 -20.61 -15.26
N MET A 126 -6.44 -19.38 -15.24
CA MET A 126 -7.61 -19.02 -14.46
C MET A 126 -8.86 -19.81 -14.80
N HIS A 127 -9.17 -19.97 -16.11
CA HIS A 127 -10.30 -20.77 -16.56
C HIS A 127 -10.13 -22.25 -16.20
N ARG A 128 -8.90 -22.77 -16.28
CA ARG A 128 -8.60 -24.17 -15.96
C ARG A 128 -8.68 -24.45 -14.46
N ASN A 129 -8.13 -23.54 -13.64
CA ASN A 129 -8.04 -23.71 -12.20
C ASN A 129 -9.25 -23.12 -11.45
N ARG A 130 -10.16 -22.44 -12.13
CA ARG A 130 -11.29 -21.69 -11.55
C ARG A 130 -10.81 -20.64 -10.51
N GLU A 131 -9.67 -20.06 -10.73
CA GLU A 131 -9.11 -19.04 -9.85
C GLU A 131 -9.74 -17.68 -10.11
N PRO A 132 -10.32 -17.02 -9.09
CA PRO A 132 -10.88 -15.69 -9.27
C PRO A 132 -9.78 -14.65 -9.40
N LEU A 133 -10.03 -13.60 -10.20
CA LEU A 133 -9.24 -12.38 -10.15
C LEU A 133 -9.64 -11.54 -8.95
N LEU A 134 -8.63 -10.95 -8.33
CA LEU A 134 -8.80 -10.04 -7.21
C LEU A 134 -8.24 -8.66 -7.57
N HIS A 135 -9.00 -7.61 -7.27
CA HIS A 135 -8.41 -6.29 -7.10
C HIS A 135 -7.67 -6.28 -5.77
N CYS A 136 -6.39 -5.98 -5.80
CA CYS A 136 -5.53 -5.96 -4.62
C CYS A 136 -4.87 -4.57 -4.48
N ALA A 137 -4.96 -3.97 -3.30
CA ALA A 137 -4.20 -2.79 -2.93
C ALA A 137 -3.41 -3.08 -1.66
N VAL A 138 -2.12 -2.80 -1.67
CA VAL A 138 -1.20 -3.09 -0.56
C VAL A 138 -0.58 -1.80 -0.06
N PHE A 139 -0.67 -1.58 1.24
CA PHE A 139 -0.05 -0.47 1.95
C PHE A 139 0.93 -1.00 2.99
N LEU A 140 2.08 -0.33 3.10
CA LEU A 140 3.09 -0.59 4.11
C LEU A 140 3.14 0.60 5.06
N GLU A 141 2.96 0.37 6.34
CA GLU A 141 3.28 1.35 7.38
C GLU A 141 4.64 0.99 7.98
N LEU A 142 5.55 1.96 8.00
CA LEU A 142 6.85 1.84 8.65
C LEU A 142 6.80 2.66 9.95
N THR A 143 7.22 2.07 11.05
CA THR A 143 7.17 2.65 12.39
C THR A 143 8.53 2.58 13.05
N ALA A 144 9.00 3.68 13.61
CA ALA A 144 10.26 3.76 14.32
C ALA A 144 10.15 4.69 15.55
N PRO A 145 11.03 4.53 16.55
CA PRO A 145 11.00 5.35 17.77
C PRO A 145 11.41 6.81 17.51
N ASP A 146 12.26 7.07 16.54
CA ASP A 146 12.72 8.39 16.15
C ASP A 146 12.82 8.54 14.62
N TYR A 147 13.06 9.77 14.18
CA TYR A 147 13.08 10.10 12.75
C TYR A 147 14.27 9.50 12.01
N ASP A 148 15.44 9.42 12.64
CA ASP A 148 16.65 8.87 12.03
C ASP A 148 16.50 7.35 11.83
N ALA A 149 15.98 6.65 12.85
CA ALA A 149 15.64 5.24 12.75
C ALA A 149 14.58 4.99 11.67
N LEU A 150 13.60 5.89 11.51
CA LEU A 150 12.62 5.77 10.40
C LEU A 150 13.31 5.89 9.04
N LYS A 151 14.27 6.80 8.87
CA LYS A 151 15.03 6.95 7.61
C LYS A 151 15.88 5.72 7.29
N LEU A 152 16.50 5.11 8.28
CA LEU A 152 17.22 3.86 8.13
C LEU A 152 16.28 2.73 7.69
N LEU A 153 15.16 2.56 8.38
CA LEU A 153 14.14 1.56 8.03
C LEU A 153 13.60 1.77 6.62
N GLN A 154 13.33 3.02 6.22
CA GLN A 154 12.91 3.37 4.86
C GLN A 154 13.94 2.92 3.81
N THR A 155 15.23 3.11 4.09
CA THR A 155 16.32 2.75 3.18
C THR A 155 16.43 1.23 3.02
N ASP A 156 16.34 0.50 4.13
CA ASP A 156 16.40 -0.96 4.15
C ASP A 156 15.22 -1.58 3.39
N VAL A 157 14.02 -1.11 3.68
CA VAL A 157 12.79 -1.57 3.00
C VAL A 157 12.83 -1.25 1.51
N LEU A 158 13.28 -0.03 1.14
CA LEU A 158 13.40 0.34 -0.26
C LEU A 158 14.40 -0.55 -1.01
N THR A 159 15.52 -0.86 -0.40
CA THR A 159 16.54 -1.75 -0.98
C THR A 159 15.96 -3.14 -1.25
N GLU A 160 15.17 -3.67 -0.33
CA GLU A 160 14.52 -4.97 -0.47
C GLU A 160 13.43 -4.96 -1.56
N LEU A 161 12.60 -3.91 -1.58
CA LEU A 161 11.58 -3.73 -2.61
C LEU A 161 12.20 -3.64 -4.01
N VAL A 162 13.28 -2.88 -4.17
CA VAL A 162 14.00 -2.77 -5.45
C VAL A 162 14.59 -4.12 -5.87
N ARG A 163 15.20 -4.87 -4.94
CA ARG A 163 15.70 -6.22 -5.21
C ARG A 163 14.60 -7.16 -5.70
N SER A 164 13.41 -7.00 -5.15
CA SER A 164 12.22 -7.78 -5.48
C SER A 164 11.42 -7.23 -6.66
N LYS A 165 11.93 -6.18 -7.35
CA LYS A 165 11.26 -5.50 -8.46
C LYS A 165 9.85 -4.97 -8.10
N LEU A 166 9.64 -4.66 -6.83
CA LEU A 166 8.44 -3.99 -6.35
C LEU A 166 8.67 -2.48 -6.36
N ASN A 167 7.68 -1.73 -6.83
CA ASN A 167 7.73 -0.27 -6.83
C ASN A 167 6.67 0.30 -5.89
N VAL A 168 7.04 1.34 -5.14
CA VAL A 168 6.18 1.98 -4.15
C VAL A 168 6.01 3.48 -4.43
N ASP A 169 4.83 3.97 -4.09
CA ASP A 169 4.56 5.40 -3.95
C ASP A 169 4.68 5.78 -2.48
N ARG A 170 5.51 6.78 -2.17
CA ARG A 170 5.77 7.23 -0.80
C ARG A 170 4.66 8.09 -0.21
N LEU A 171 3.58 8.30 -0.93
CA LEU A 171 2.41 9.07 -0.51
C LEU A 171 2.76 10.46 0.03
N MET A 172 3.68 11.17 -0.65
CA MET A 172 4.06 12.53 -0.28
C MET A 172 2.82 13.43 -0.22
N LEU A 173 2.70 14.22 0.86
CA LEU A 173 1.56 15.09 1.18
C LEU A 173 0.23 14.35 1.42
N ARG A 174 0.23 13.02 1.39
CA ARG A 174 -0.97 12.17 1.53
C ARG A 174 -0.86 11.16 2.67
N GLN A 175 -0.01 11.47 3.68
CA GLN A 175 0.20 10.59 4.82
C GLN A 175 -1.06 10.43 5.68
N GLN A 176 -1.97 11.40 5.67
CA GLN A 176 -3.25 11.31 6.37
C GLN A 176 -4.16 10.23 5.75
N GLU A 177 -4.29 10.20 4.41
CA GLU A 177 -5.04 9.14 3.72
C GLU A 177 -4.33 7.79 3.88
N GLY A 178 -2.99 7.80 3.89
CA GLY A 178 -2.18 6.62 4.20
C GLY A 178 -2.53 6.06 5.58
N PHE A 179 -2.52 6.90 6.61
CA PHE A 179 -2.90 6.52 7.98
C PHE A 179 -4.30 5.88 8.04
N VAL A 180 -5.32 6.50 7.40
CA VAL A 180 -6.67 5.93 7.35
C VAL A 180 -6.66 4.56 6.68
N SER A 181 -5.75 4.33 5.71
CA SER A 181 -5.67 3.07 4.99
C SER A 181 -4.93 1.96 5.76
N VAL A 182 -4.10 2.28 6.75
CA VAL A 182 -3.36 1.26 7.52
C VAL A 182 -3.94 0.98 8.90
N MET A 183 -4.72 1.89 9.48
CA MET A 183 -5.32 1.69 10.78
C MET A 183 -6.23 0.44 10.82
N PRO A 184 -6.34 -0.28 11.95
CA PRO A 184 -7.06 -1.57 12.04
C PRO A 184 -8.51 -1.54 11.57
N ALA A 185 -9.24 -0.46 11.86
CA ALA A 185 -10.62 -0.24 11.42
C ALA A 185 -10.70 0.62 10.14
N GLY A 186 -9.55 0.78 9.43
CA GLY A 186 -9.43 1.64 8.29
C GLY A 186 -10.08 1.11 7.02
N ARG A 187 -10.15 1.98 6.03
CA ARG A 187 -10.63 1.69 4.68
C ARG A 187 -9.57 2.14 3.67
N ASN A 188 -9.56 1.55 2.49
CA ASN A 188 -8.74 2.07 1.40
C ASN A 188 -9.20 3.49 1.02
N ALA A 189 -8.48 4.51 1.52
CA ALA A 189 -8.81 5.91 1.28
C ALA A 189 -8.47 6.37 -0.16
N PHE A 190 -7.70 5.57 -0.91
CA PHE A 190 -7.26 5.86 -2.26
C PHE A 190 -8.16 5.25 -3.34
N GLY A 191 -9.17 4.45 -2.94
CA GLY A 191 -10.04 3.76 -3.88
C GLY A 191 -9.25 2.89 -4.86
N ALA A 192 -9.55 2.99 -6.15
CA ALA A 192 -8.91 2.18 -7.19
C ALA A 192 -7.50 2.64 -7.60
N GLN A 193 -6.97 3.74 -7.06
CA GLN A 193 -5.69 4.32 -7.51
C GLN A 193 -4.52 3.34 -7.41
N PHE A 194 -4.44 2.57 -6.32
CA PHE A 194 -3.39 1.59 -6.07
C PHE A 194 -3.88 0.15 -6.22
N GLU A 195 -5.11 -0.06 -6.68
CA GLU A 195 -5.60 -1.39 -6.97
C GLU A 195 -4.89 -1.98 -8.21
N ARG A 196 -4.47 -3.22 -8.10
CA ARG A 196 -3.98 -4.04 -9.21
C ARG A 196 -4.77 -5.32 -9.26
N VAL A 197 -4.98 -5.80 -10.47
CA VAL A 197 -5.68 -7.07 -10.68
C VAL A 197 -4.65 -8.18 -10.67
N LEU A 198 -4.79 -9.09 -9.72
CA LEU A 198 -3.91 -10.21 -9.50
C LEU A 198 -4.72 -11.52 -9.44
N PRO A 199 -4.14 -12.66 -9.86
CA PRO A 199 -4.74 -13.97 -9.58
C PRO A 199 -4.77 -14.23 -8.07
N ALA A 200 -5.68 -15.10 -7.63
CA ALA A 200 -5.82 -15.43 -6.20
C ALA A 200 -4.74 -16.41 -5.69
N SER A 201 -3.99 -17.06 -6.58
CA SER A 201 -2.88 -18.00 -6.28
C SER A 201 -1.54 -17.29 -6.27
#